data_f5a8b83366c2b65de6ee04650532db86
#
_entry.id   f5a8b83366c2b65de6ee04650532db86
#
_cell.length_a   1.000
_cell.length_b   1.000
_cell.length_c   1.000
_cell.angle_alpha   90.00
_cell.angle_beta   90.00
_cell.angle_gamma   90.00
#
_symmetry.space_group_name_H-M   'P 1'
#
loop_
_entity.id
_entity.type
_entity.pdbx_description
1 polymer ?
#
loop_
_entity_poly.entity_id
_entity_poly.type
_entity_poly.pdbx_seq_one_letter_code
_entity_poly.pdbx_strand_id
1 'polypeptide(L)'
;MLIRIPAGGDCHESEVTPEAIYRSRRRFIQGAALAGAAVGVPLLARAAEQYPGVPASPAPPWFVGKLGDARWRAVVAQGEAITPYADATQYNNFYEFGPNKGDPARYAAELKVEPWTVLVDGEVEKPGRYSLDDLFTEGQLEERIYRLRCVEAWSMVIPWLGFPLADLVQMVRPLSAAKFVRFETAYRPDEMRGTRSSFALIDWPYVEGLRMDEAMHPLSLLAVGMYGRVLPNQNGAPLRLVVPWKYGFKSIKSIVRISFVREQPRTTWQSMAPEEYGFYANVNPQVSHPRWSQARERRLPGSLFSPNVRDTLLFNGYADQVADLYASMDLTKDY
;
A
#
# COMPACT_ATOMS: atom_id res chain seq x y z
N MET A 1 0.14 16.20 -30.29
CA MET A 1 1.14 17.06 -29.66
C MET A 1 1.94 16.17 -28.71
N LEU A 2 3.17 15.82 -29.08
CA LEU A 2 4.04 14.96 -28.25
C LEU A 2 4.84 15.87 -27.31
N ILE A 3 4.60 15.78 -26.03
CA ILE A 3 5.45 16.46 -25.04
C ILE A 3 6.67 15.57 -24.81
N ARG A 4 7.83 16.00 -25.31
CA ARG A 4 9.13 15.43 -24.96
C ARG A 4 9.57 16.06 -23.64
N ILE A 5 9.70 15.25 -22.61
CA ILE A 5 10.44 15.61 -21.40
C ILE A 5 11.86 15.09 -21.60
N PRO A 6 12.89 15.95 -21.58
CA PRO A 6 14.27 15.50 -21.67
C PRO A 6 14.69 14.94 -20.30
N ALA A 7 14.78 13.62 -20.18
CA ALA A 7 15.51 12.95 -19.10
C ALA A 7 16.77 12.37 -19.72
N GLY A 8 17.95 12.74 -19.19
CA GLY A 8 19.22 12.16 -19.59
C GLY A 8 19.28 10.69 -19.24
N GLY A 9 19.33 9.85 -20.23
CA GLY A 9 19.49 8.40 -20.18
C GLY A 9 18.90 7.78 -21.43
N ASP A 10 19.76 7.29 -22.33
CA ASP A 10 19.32 6.55 -23.52
C ASP A 10 18.54 5.30 -23.08
N CYS A 11 17.24 5.25 -23.42
CA CYS A 11 16.45 4.04 -23.30
C CYS A 11 16.86 3.06 -24.39
N HIS A 12 17.28 1.85 -24.03
CA HIS A 12 17.52 0.78 -24.98
C HIS A 12 16.20 0.31 -25.63
N GLU A 13 16.23 -0.07 -26.89
CA GLU A 13 15.07 -0.53 -27.67
C GLU A 13 14.30 -1.69 -27.01
N SER A 14 14.95 -2.45 -26.11
CA SER A 14 14.36 -3.52 -25.29
C SER A 14 13.44 -3.01 -24.15
N GLU A 15 13.44 -1.70 -23.87
CA GLU A 15 12.64 -1.08 -22.81
C GLU A 15 11.32 -0.51 -23.34
N VAL A 16 11.11 -0.53 -24.64
CA VAL A 16 9.88 -0.03 -25.27
C VAL A 16 8.86 -1.17 -25.34
N THR A 17 7.69 -0.96 -24.76
CA THR A 17 6.58 -1.91 -24.88
C THR A 17 6.28 -2.15 -26.36
N PRO A 18 6.30 -3.41 -26.87
CA PRO A 18 6.03 -3.70 -28.27
C PRO A 18 4.72 -3.08 -28.74
N GLU A 19 4.72 -2.48 -29.92
CA GLU A 19 3.58 -1.77 -30.52
C GLU A 19 2.30 -2.64 -30.58
N ALA A 20 2.46 -3.95 -30.71
CA ALA A 20 1.36 -4.92 -30.67
C ALA A 20 0.64 -4.93 -29.31
N ILE A 21 1.37 -4.79 -28.19
CA ILE A 21 0.80 -4.71 -26.84
C ILE A 21 0.12 -3.36 -26.63
N TYR A 22 0.71 -2.28 -27.14
CA TYR A 22 0.12 -0.94 -27.09
C TYR A 22 -1.17 -0.84 -27.92
N ARG A 23 -1.19 -1.41 -29.11
CA ARG A 23 -2.38 -1.43 -30.00
C ARG A 23 -3.49 -2.34 -29.46
N SER A 24 -3.14 -3.44 -28.80
CA SER A 24 -4.15 -4.29 -28.15
C SER A 24 -4.87 -3.57 -27.02
N ARG A 25 -4.15 -2.75 -26.23
CA ARG A 25 -4.75 -1.88 -25.19
C ARG A 25 -5.73 -0.86 -25.81
N ARG A 26 -5.37 -0.25 -26.93
CA ARG A 26 -6.23 0.74 -27.61
C ARG A 26 -7.48 0.12 -28.21
N ARG A 27 -7.39 -1.06 -28.82
CA ARG A 27 -8.56 -1.82 -29.32
C ARG A 27 -9.47 -2.28 -28.21
N PHE A 28 -8.91 -2.64 -27.07
CA PHE A 28 -9.65 -3.04 -25.87
C PHE A 28 -10.46 -1.86 -25.29
N ILE A 29 -9.86 -0.65 -25.24
CA ILE A 29 -10.56 0.58 -24.81
C ILE A 29 -11.66 0.97 -25.79
N GLN A 30 -11.47 0.77 -27.09
CA GLN A 30 -12.46 1.11 -28.12
C GLN A 30 -13.61 0.07 -28.21
N GLY A 31 -13.35 -1.20 -27.90
CA GLY A 31 -14.39 -2.24 -27.83
C GLY A 31 -15.33 -2.10 -26.63
N ALA A 32 -14.86 -1.51 -25.53
CA ALA A 32 -15.67 -1.26 -24.34
C ALA A 32 -16.72 -0.14 -24.53
N ALA A 33 -16.52 0.73 -25.54
CA ALA A 33 -17.44 1.83 -25.84
C ALA A 33 -18.71 1.41 -26.63
N LEU A 34 -18.80 0.16 -27.11
CA LEU A 34 -19.90 -0.33 -27.96
C LEU A 34 -20.81 -1.38 -27.29
N ALA A 35 -20.59 -1.78 -26.04
CA ALA A 35 -21.41 -2.74 -25.31
C ALA A 35 -22.02 -2.08 -24.06
N GLY A 36 -22.87 -1.11 -24.26
CA GLY A 36 -23.77 -0.60 -23.21
C GLY A 36 -24.93 -1.55 -23.05
N ALA A 37 -24.90 -2.40 -22.02
CA ALA A 37 -26.02 -2.99 -21.26
C ALA A 37 -25.66 -4.40 -20.74
N ALA A 38 -24.84 -4.49 -19.68
CA ALA A 38 -24.89 -5.59 -18.70
C ALA A 38 -24.11 -5.17 -17.45
N VAL A 39 -24.83 -4.77 -16.45
CA VAL A 39 -24.32 -4.23 -15.19
C VAL A 39 -23.65 -5.34 -14.37
N GLY A 40 -22.39 -5.13 -13.95
CA GLY A 40 -21.80 -5.79 -12.77
C GLY A 40 -20.89 -7.01 -12.98
N VAL A 41 -20.82 -7.65 -14.15
CA VAL A 41 -20.01 -8.85 -14.38
C VAL A 41 -18.61 -8.59 -15.01
N PRO A 42 -18.32 -7.46 -15.69
CA PRO A 42 -17.12 -7.34 -16.51
C PRO A 42 -15.81 -7.17 -15.74
N LEU A 43 -15.84 -6.61 -14.53
CA LEU A 43 -14.60 -6.20 -13.84
C LEU A 43 -13.90 -7.36 -13.12
N LEU A 44 -14.64 -8.27 -12.52
CA LEU A 44 -14.08 -9.49 -11.93
C LEU A 44 -13.56 -10.44 -13.01
N ALA A 45 -14.23 -10.49 -14.17
CA ALA A 45 -13.75 -11.21 -15.34
C ALA A 45 -12.47 -10.58 -15.90
N ARG A 46 -12.39 -9.25 -15.96
CA ARG A 46 -11.22 -8.50 -16.42
C ARG A 46 -10.01 -8.69 -15.50
N ALA A 47 -10.24 -8.71 -14.18
CA ALA A 47 -9.17 -9.00 -13.21
C ALA A 47 -8.61 -10.43 -13.39
N ALA A 48 -9.45 -11.41 -13.75
CA ALA A 48 -9.01 -12.78 -14.03
C ALA A 48 -8.15 -12.87 -15.30
N GLU A 49 -8.44 -12.06 -16.32
CA GLU A 49 -7.61 -11.96 -17.53
C GLU A 49 -6.29 -11.20 -17.29
N GLN A 50 -6.32 -10.15 -16.49
CA GLN A 50 -5.16 -9.32 -16.20
C GLN A 50 -4.19 -9.99 -15.23
N TYR A 51 -4.69 -10.78 -14.29
CA TYR A 51 -3.92 -11.49 -13.28
C TYR A 51 -4.24 -12.99 -13.29
N PRO A 52 -3.72 -13.75 -14.26
CA PRO A 52 -3.96 -15.18 -14.34
C PRO A 52 -3.37 -15.89 -13.11
N GLY A 53 -4.11 -16.87 -12.57
CA GLY A 53 -3.72 -17.63 -11.38
C GLY A 53 -4.13 -16.99 -10.04
N VAL A 54 -4.78 -15.84 -10.04
CA VAL A 54 -5.41 -15.26 -8.83
C VAL A 54 -6.73 -15.99 -8.57
N PRO A 55 -6.91 -16.66 -7.39
CA PRO A 55 -8.12 -17.40 -7.09
C PRO A 55 -9.36 -16.49 -7.10
N ALA A 56 -10.47 -17.00 -7.61
CA ALA A 56 -11.74 -16.31 -7.46
C ALA A 56 -12.06 -16.16 -5.97
N SER A 57 -12.38 -14.94 -5.54
CA SER A 57 -12.83 -14.65 -4.18
C SER A 57 -14.20 -13.97 -4.27
N PRO A 58 -15.18 -14.35 -3.44
CA PRO A 58 -16.42 -13.59 -3.36
C PRO A 58 -16.11 -12.16 -2.96
N ALA A 59 -16.62 -11.21 -3.73
CA ALA A 59 -16.46 -9.80 -3.41
C ALA A 59 -17.70 -9.34 -2.62
N PRO A 60 -17.50 -8.63 -1.50
CA PRO A 60 -18.61 -8.08 -0.74
C PRO A 60 -19.43 -7.07 -1.60
N PRO A 61 -20.73 -6.90 -1.32
CA PRO A 61 -21.60 -6.01 -2.12
C PRO A 61 -21.08 -4.58 -2.23
N TRP A 62 -20.51 -4.04 -1.14
CA TRP A 62 -19.94 -2.69 -1.13
C TRP A 62 -18.78 -2.54 -2.12
N PHE A 63 -17.95 -3.56 -2.26
CA PHE A 63 -16.81 -3.54 -3.17
C PHE A 63 -17.28 -3.60 -4.64
N VAL A 64 -18.24 -4.47 -4.93
CA VAL A 64 -18.80 -4.60 -6.28
C VAL A 64 -19.47 -3.31 -6.72
N GLY A 65 -20.28 -2.68 -5.85
CA GLY A 65 -20.95 -1.42 -6.13
C GLY A 65 -20.00 -0.25 -6.39
N LYS A 66 -18.80 -0.25 -5.78
CA LYS A 66 -17.81 0.82 -5.94
C LYS A 66 -16.86 0.60 -7.11
N LEU A 67 -16.82 -0.59 -7.69
CA LEU A 67 -15.96 -0.93 -8.83
C LEU A 67 -16.46 -0.38 -10.18
N GLY A 68 -17.71 0.05 -10.29
CA GLY A 68 -18.43 0.31 -11.55
C GLY A 68 -17.65 1.15 -12.58
N ASP A 69 -16.88 2.16 -12.15
CA ASP A 69 -16.06 3.04 -13.00
C ASP A 69 -14.64 3.23 -12.48
N ALA A 70 -14.05 2.20 -11.87
CA ALA A 70 -12.68 2.28 -11.38
C ALA A 70 -11.73 2.78 -12.48
N ARG A 71 -11.15 3.96 -12.28
CA ARG A 71 -10.19 4.55 -13.21
C ARG A 71 -8.86 3.83 -13.07
N TRP A 72 -8.54 3.02 -14.06
CA TRP A 72 -7.27 2.34 -14.13
C TRP A 72 -6.16 3.35 -14.44
N ARG A 73 -5.56 3.91 -13.42
CA ARG A 73 -4.33 4.69 -13.55
C ARG A 73 -3.17 3.82 -13.06
N ALA A 74 -2.43 3.25 -14.00
CA ALA A 74 -1.14 2.67 -13.67
C ALA A 74 -0.15 3.79 -13.36
N VAL A 75 0.02 4.14 -12.10
CA VAL A 75 1.20 4.89 -11.65
C VAL A 75 2.26 3.83 -11.26
N VAL A 76 3.36 3.80 -11.94
CA VAL A 76 4.05 2.58 -12.30
C VAL A 76 5.41 2.48 -11.67
N ALA A 77 5.74 1.29 -11.21
CA ALA A 77 7.07 0.75 -11.40
C ALA A 77 7.17 0.31 -12.88
N GLN A 78 7.43 1.25 -13.82
CA GLN A 78 7.46 0.95 -15.26
C GLN A 78 8.50 -0.12 -15.55
N GLY A 79 8.08 -1.15 -16.31
CA GLY A 79 8.97 -2.20 -16.79
C GLY A 79 9.29 -3.31 -15.79
N GLU A 80 8.85 -3.24 -14.52
CA GLU A 80 9.10 -4.31 -13.54
C GLU A 80 8.01 -5.38 -13.57
N ALA A 81 8.43 -6.65 -13.45
CA ALA A 81 7.50 -7.76 -13.33
C ALA A 81 6.70 -7.66 -12.00
N ILE A 82 5.38 -7.81 -12.10
CA ILE A 82 4.51 -7.89 -10.94
C ILE A 82 4.83 -9.18 -10.18
N THR A 83 4.95 -9.08 -8.86
CA THR A 83 5.13 -10.25 -7.99
C THR A 83 3.92 -11.19 -8.13
N PRO A 84 4.10 -12.50 -8.25
CA PRO A 84 2.98 -13.44 -8.29
C PRO A 84 2.09 -13.30 -7.04
N TYR A 85 0.78 -13.44 -7.22
CA TYR A 85 -0.20 -13.32 -6.13
C TYR A 85 0.10 -14.24 -4.96
N ALA A 86 0.52 -15.48 -5.24
CA ALA A 86 0.88 -16.45 -4.21
C ALA A 86 2.01 -15.95 -3.31
N ASP A 87 3.08 -15.36 -3.89
CA ASP A 87 4.18 -14.79 -3.11
C ASP A 87 3.73 -13.59 -2.28
N ALA A 88 2.92 -12.70 -2.89
CA ALA A 88 2.42 -11.51 -2.22
C ALA A 88 1.45 -11.82 -1.05
N THR A 89 0.75 -12.96 -1.09
CA THR A 89 -0.23 -13.35 -0.07
C THR A 89 0.28 -14.36 0.93
N GLN A 90 1.40 -15.04 0.66
CA GLN A 90 1.97 -16.07 1.53
C GLN A 90 3.22 -15.61 2.29
N TYR A 91 3.78 -14.46 1.94
CA TYR A 91 4.99 -13.91 2.55
C TYR A 91 4.71 -12.52 3.11
N ASN A 92 4.25 -12.45 4.36
CA ASN A 92 3.75 -11.23 4.98
C ASN A 92 4.38 -10.98 6.34
N ASN A 93 4.51 -9.71 6.72
CA ASN A 93 4.71 -9.25 8.08
C ASN A 93 3.39 -8.69 8.60
N PHE A 94 2.71 -9.41 9.49
CA PHE A 94 1.50 -8.96 10.18
C PHE A 94 1.51 -9.62 11.56
N TYR A 95 2.21 -8.99 12.49
CA TYR A 95 2.58 -9.56 13.79
C TYR A 95 1.38 -9.88 14.66
N GLU A 96 0.24 -9.23 14.43
CA GLU A 96 -1.03 -9.53 15.06
C GLU A 96 -1.48 -11.00 14.84
N PHE A 97 -0.96 -11.65 13.78
CA PHE A 97 -1.22 -13.08 13.51
C PHE A 97 -0.03 -13.99 13.80
N GLY A 98 1.15 -13.44 14.03
CA GLY A 98 2.34 -14.19 14.39
C GLY A 98 3.63 -13.63 13.78
N PRO A 99 4.81 -14.08 14.29
CA PRO A 99 6.10 -13.52 13.89
C PRO A 99 6.65 -14.08 12.56
N ASN A 100 6.15 -15.26 12.09
CA ASN A 100 6.65 -15.88 10.88
C ASN A 100 5.95 -15.35 9.64
N LYS A 101 6.65 -15.33 8.49
CA LYS A 101 6.12 -14.81 7.21
C LYS A 101 4.86 -15.52 6.71
N GLY A 102 4.70 -16.79 7.04
CA GLY A 102 3.53 -17.60 6.67
C GLY A 102 2.38 -17.57 7.68
N ASP A 103 2.60 -17.01 8.89
CA ASP A 103 1.58 -16.99 9.94
C ASP A 103 0.35 -16.16 9.54
N PRO A 104 0.48 -14.96 8.94
CA PRO A 104 -0.68 -14.20 8.52
C PRO A 104 -1.56 -14.96 7.51
N ALA A 105 -0.96 -15.60 6.51
CA ALA A 105 -1.71 -16.39 5.52
C ALA A 105 -2.45 -17.58 6.15
N ARG A 106 -1.90 -18.15 7.22
CA ARG A 106 -2.48 -19.30 7.93
C ARG A 106 -3.59 -18.91 8.89
N TYR A 107 -3.48 -17.76 9.55
CA TYR A 107 -4.32 -17.43 10.71
C TYR A 107 -5.23 -16.22 10.51
N ALA A 108 -4.98 -15.37 9.51
CA ALA A 108 -5.78 -14.14 9.34
C ALA A 108 -7.22 -14.40 8.89
N ALA A 109 -7.57 -15.61 8.47
CA ALA A 109 -8.95 -15.96 8.11
C ALA A 109 -9.94 -15.81 9.29
N GLU A 110 -9.45 -15.82 10.55
CA GLU A 110 -10.27 -15.61 11.74
C GLU A 110 -10.72 -14.15 11.90
N LEU A 111 -10.05 -13.18 11.27
CA LEU A 111 -10.40 -11.77 11.35
C LEU A 111 -11.69 -11.48 10.59
N LYS A 112 -12.69 -10.98 11.30
CA LYS A 112 -13.96 -10.53 10.72
C LYS A 112 -13.80 -9.12 10.16
N VAL A 113 -13.91 -8.98 8.86
CA VAL A 113 -13.74 -7.71 8.14
C VAL A 113 -15.06 -7.03 7.78
N GLU A 114 -16.18 -7.64 8.09
CA GLU A 114 -17.53 -7.09 7.91
C GLU A 114 -18.40 -7.34 9.15
N PRO A 115 -19.14 -6.31 9.63
CA PRO A 115 -19.03 -4.91 9.21
C PRO A 115 -17.73 -4.27 9.71
N TRP A 116 -17.23 -3.24 8.97
CA TRP A 116 -16.04 -2.50 9.35
C TRP A 116 -16.29 -1.01 9.40
N THR A 117 -15.80 -0.37 10.45
CA THR A 117 -15.87 1.08 10.62
C THR A 117 -14.52 1.64 11.01
N VAL A 118 -14.24 2.85 10.56
CA VAL A 118 -13.05 3.62 10.93
C VAL A 118 -13.49 4.84 11.74
N LEU A 119 -12.94 5.00 12.94
CA LEU A 119 -13.09 6.21 13.73
C LEU A 119 -12.12 7.27 13.21
N VAL A 120 -12.67 8.42 12.81
CA VAL A 120 -11.87 9.60 12.48
C VAL A 120 -12.07 10.64 13.60
N ASP A 121 -10.98 11.15 14.15
CA ASP A 121 -11.02 12.11 15.25
C ASP A 121 -9.81 13.07 15.28
N GLY A 122 -9.69 13.85 16.36
CA GLY A 122 -8.65 14.85 16.57
C GLY A 122 -8.98 16.20 15.91
N GLU A 123 -7.98 16.84 15.33
CA GLU A 123 -8.04 18.18 14.76
C GLU A 123 -8.72 18.17 13.37
N VAL A 124 -10.03 17.89 13.33
CA VAL A 124 -10.86 17.85 12.11
C VAL A 124 -12.23 18.49 12.33
N GLU A 125 -12.83 19.03 11.27
CA GLU A 125 -14.19 19.57 11.31
C GLU A 125 -15.27 18.49 11.34
N LYS A 126 -14.98 17.31 10.76
CA LYS A 126 -15.95 16.22 10.61
C LYS A 126 -15.45 14.93 11.29
N PRO A 127 -15.35 14.92 12.63
CA PRO A 127 -15.06 13.66 13.33
C PRO A 127 -16.25 12.71 13.25
N GLY A 128 -16.01 11.41 13.31
CA GLY A 128 -17.09 10.42 13.30
C GLY A 128 -16.62 9.00 13.05
N ARG A 129 -17.57 8.06 13.07
CA ARG A 129 -17.36 6.70 12.62
C ARG A 129 -17.88 6.58 11.20
N TYR A 130 -17.00 6.18 10.31
CA TYR A 130 -17.28 6.00 8.90
C TYR A 130 -17.26 4.51 8.57
N SER A 131 -18.31 4.03 7.89
CA SER A 131 -18.26 2.70 7.26
C SER A 131 -17.32 2.73 6.06
N LEU A 132 -16.96 1.58 5.53
CA LEU A 132 -16.15 1.55 4.30
C LEU A 132 -16.87 2.24 3.13
N ASP A 133 -18.21 2.15 3.08
CA ASP A 133 -19.02 2.80 2.07
C ASP A 133 -18.98 4.34 2.14
N ASP A 134 -18.74 4.88 3.36
CA ASP A 134 -18.68 6.32 3.58
C ASP A 134 -17.31 6.91 3.27
N LEU A 135 -16.25 6.10 3.24
CA LEU A 135 -14.87 6.58 3.10
C LEU A 135 -14.51 6.99 1.67
N PHE A 136 -15.21 6.46 0.68
CA PHE A 136 -14.97 6.80 -0.73
C PHE A 136 -16.24 6.62 -1.57
N THR A 137 -16.33 7.38 -2.65
CA THR A 137 -17.49 7.33 -3.58
C THR A 137 -17.25 6.34 -4.72
N GLU A 138 -18.33 6.01 -5.44
CA GLU A 138 -18.24 5.26 -6.68
C GLU A 138 -17.31 5.97 -7.69
N GLY A 139 -16.47 5.19 -8.40
CA GLY A 139 -15.52 5.73 -9.37
C GLY A 139 -14.26 6.38 -8.81
N GLN A 140 -14.07 6.43 -7.48
CA GLN A 140 -12.81 6.88 -6.86
C GLN A 140 -11.72 5.82 -6.81
N LEU A 141 -12.08 4.52 -6.91
CA LEU A 141 -11.09 3.47 -6.88
C LEU A 141 -10.19 3.51 -8.12
N GLU A 142 -8.89 3.41 -7.88
CA GLU A 142 -7.87 3.33 -8.90
C GLU A 142 -6.86 2.22 -8.61
N GLU A 143 -6.35 1.59 -9.65
CA GLU A 143 -5.29 0.60 -9.52
C GLU A 143 -3.93 1.27 -9.64
N ARG A 144 -3.04 0.98 -8.70
CA ARG A 144 -1.68 1.47 -8.66
C ARG A 144 -0.69 0.34 -8.47
N ILE A 145 0.21 0.19 -9.42
CA ILE A 145 1.29 -0.80 -9.34
C ILE A 145 2.48 -0.16 -8.66
N TYR A 146 2.75 -0.54 -7.43
CA TYR A 146 3.79 0.03 -6.60
C TYR A 146 4.85 -0.97 -6.20
N ARG A 147 6.10 -0.51 -6.09
CA ARG A 147 7.14 -1.22 -5.33
C ARG A 147 6.79 -1.21 -3.85
N LEU A 148 7.02 -2.34 -3.20
CA LEU A 148 6.96 -2.49 -1.75
C LEU A 148 8.35 -2.92 -1.27
N ARG A 149 8.96 -2.20 -0.34
CA ARG A 149 10.27 -2.50 0.23
C ARG A 149 10.15 -2.71 1.74
N CYS A 150 10.44 -3.90 2.21
CA CYS A 150 10.50 -4.19 3.63
C CYS A 150 11.87 -3.76 4.21
N VAL A 151 11.87 -3.27 5.45
CA VAL A 151 13.11 -2.99 6.19
C VAL A 151 14.02 -4.22 6.29
N GLU A 152 13.48 -5.42 6.24
CA GLU A 152 14.20 -6.72 6.23
C GLU A 152 14.86 -7.05 4.88
N ALA A 153 15.09 -6.07 4.02
CA ALA A 153 15.80 -6.19 2.74
C ALA A 153 15.17 -7.14 1.72
N TRP A 154 13.84 -7.28 1.72
CA TRP A 154 13.10 -7.93 0.62
C TRP A 154 12.08 -6.97 0.01
N SER A 155 11.68 -7.22 -1.22
CA SER A 155 10.78 -6.33 -1.96
C SER A 155 9.84 -7.09 -2.91
N MET A 156 8.77 -6.41 -3.28
CA MET A 156 7.73 -6.88 -4.21
C MET A 156 7.31 -5.74 -5.14
N VAL A 157 6.57 -6.08 -6.20
CA VAL A 157 5.79 -5.14 -7.03
C VAL A 157 4.35 -5.61 -6.98
N ILE A 158 3.47 -4.78 -6.43
CA ILE A 158 2.09 -5.17 -6.12
C ILE A 158 1.12 -4.19 -6.79
N PRO A 159 0.11 -4.70 -7.53
CA PRO A 159 -0.99 -3.89 -8.04
C PRO A 159 -2.04 -3.72 -6.92
N TRP A 160 -2.05 -2.54 -6.32
CA TRP A 160 -3.01 -2.14 -5.29
C TRP A 160 -4.24 -1.52 -5.93
N LEU A 161 -5.40 -1.78 -5.34
CA LEU A 161 -6.66 -1.11 -5.66
C LEU A 161 -7.10 -0.29 -4.46
N GLY A 162 -7.33 1.00 -4.65
CA GLY A 162 -7.65 1.91 -3.54
C GLY A 162 -7.97 3.31 -4.01
N PHE A 163 -7.95 4.25 -3.09
CA PHE A 163 -8.20 5.67 -3.33
C PHE A 163 -7.12 6.53 -2.63
N PRO A 164 -6.84 7.76 -3.12
CA PRO A 164 -5.86 8.64 -2.50
C PRO A 164 -6.20 8.92 -1.04
N LEU A 165 -5.22 8.84 -0.14
CA LEU A 165 -5.41 9.25 1.26
C LEU A 165 -5.84 10.73 1.34
N ALA A 166 -5.35 11.55 0.41
CA ALA A 166 -5.73 12.97 0.31
C ALA A 166 -7.23 13.19 0.18
N ASP A 167 -7.97 12.30 -0.47
CA ASP A 167 -9.43 12.42 -0.64
C ASP A 167 -10.14 12.27 0.70
N LEU A 168 -9.72 11.31 1.54
CA LEU A 168 -10.22 11.18 2.92
C LEU A 168 -9.87 12.41 3.75
N VAL A 169 -8.61 12.88 3.67
CA VAL A 169 -8.17 14.08 4.39
C VAL A 169 -9.03 15.28 4.01
N GLN A 170 -9.30 15.51 2.73
CA GLN A 170 -10.17 16.61 2.27
C GLN A 170 -11.62 16.44 2.73
N MET A 171 -12.14 15.20 2.74
CA MET A 171 -13.50 14.89 3.19
C MET A 171 -13.73 15.29 4.65
N VAL A 172 -12.75 15.00 5.53
CA VAL A 172 -12.87 15.25 6.98
C VAL A 172 -12.45 16.66 7.41
N ARG A 173 -11.84 17.44 6.52
CA ARG A 173 -11.44 18.83 6.70
C ARG A 173 -10.57 19.05 7.94
N PRO A 174 -9.27 18.77 7.88
CA PRO A 174 -8.37 19.01 9.00
C PRO A 174 -8.31 20.49 9.37
N LEU A 175 -8.26 20.77 10.66
CA LEU A 175 -7.97 22.09 11.19
C LEU A 175 -6.50 22.47 10.95
N SER A 176 -6.18 23.74 10.94
CA SER A 176 -4.82 24.26 10.72
C SER A 176 -3.80 23.75 11.76
N ALA A 177 -4.29 23.31 12.91
CA ALA A 177 -3.50 22.73 14.00
C ALA A 177 -3.04 21.29 13.70
N ALA A 178 -3.71 20.57 12.80
CA ALA A 178 -3.31 19.22 12.40
C ALA A 178 -1.98 19.26 11.64
N LYS A 179 -0.95 18.61 12.17
CA LYS A 179 0.39 18.50 11.56
C LYS A 179 0.72 17.08 11.14
N PHE A 180 0.08 16.10 11.75
CA PHE A 180 0.31 14.69 11.52
C PHE A 180 -1.02 13.94 11.46
N VAL A 181 -0.98 12.79 10.77
CA VAL A 181 -2.06 11.79 10.74
C VAL A 181 -1.54 10.55 11.45
N ARG A 182 -2.23 10.11 12.48
CA ARG A 182 -1.95 8.91 13.26
C ARG A 182 -2.97 7.83 12.91
N PHE A 183 -2.50 6.61 12.74
CA PHE A 183 -3.32 5.45 12.39
C PHE A 183 -3.21 4.37 13.46
N GLU A 184 -4.28 3.62 13.68
CA GLU A 184 -4.29 2.45 14.56
C GLU A 184 -4.85 1.23 13.82
N THR A 185 -4.17 0.10 13.98
CA THR A 185 -4.66 -1.22 13.55
C THR A 185 -5.73 -1.73 14.52
N ALA A 186 -6.63 -2.56 14.04
CA ALA A 186 -7.56 -3.30 14.89
C ALA A 186 -6.81 -4.11 15.95
N TYR A 187 -7.31 -4.08 17.19
CA TYR A 187 -6.84 -4.92 18.29
C TYR A 187 -7.98 -5.83 18.74
N ARG A 188 -7.98 -7.06 18.27
CA ARG A 188 -9.00 -8.06 18.51
C ARG A 188 -8.34 -9.38 18.92
N PRO A 189 -7.97 -9.56 20.19
CA PRO A 189 -7.23 -10.73 20.65
C PRO A 189 -7.88 -12.08 20.30
N ASP A 190 -9.21 -12.13 20.23
CA ASP A 190 -9.95 -13.35 19.89
C ASP A 190 -9.82 -13.74 18.39
N GLU A 191 -9.57 -12.77 17.53
CA GLU A 191 -9.44 -12.94 16.08
C GLU A 191 -7.97 -12.82 15.60
N MET A 192 -7.10 -12.20 16.42
CA MET A 192 -5.71 -11.88 16.13
C MET A 192 -4.77 -12.54 17.13
N ARG A 193 -4.50 -13.82 16.92
CA ARG A 193 -3.82 -14.69 17.89
C ARG A 193 -2.43 -14.22 18.32
N GLY A 194 -1.70 -13.50 17.44
CA GLY A 194 -0.36 -12.96 17.74
C GLY A 194 -0.38 -11.92 18.85
N THR A 195 -1.51 -11.21 19.01
CA THR A 195 -1.68 -10.18 20.06
C THR A 195 -1.84 -10.77 21.46
N ARG A 196 -2.09 -12.08 21.58
CA ARG A 196 -2.19 -12.81 22.86
C ARG A 196 -0.87 -13.40 23.32
N SER A 197 0.17 -13.32 22.49
CA SER A 197 1.47 -13.90 22.83
C SER A 197 2.10 -13.15 24.01
N SER A 198 2.41 -13.86 25.08
CA SER A 198 3.17 -13.32 26.22
C SER A 198 4.61 -12.96 25.87
N PHE A 199 5.08 -13.38 24.69
CA PHE A 199 6.37 -13.02 24.11
C PHE A 199 6.26 -11.90 23.05
N ALA A 200 5.06 -11.28 22.91
CA ALA A 200 4.90 -10.13 22.01
C ALA A 200 5.74 -8.97 22.55
N LEU A 201 6.69 -8.53 21.75
CA LEU A 201 7.51 -7.35 22.06
C LEU A 201 6.78 -6.03 21.73
N ILE A 202 5.58 -6.14 21.12
CA ILE A 202 4.81 -5.02 20.62
C ILE A 202 3.70 -4.66 21.60
N ASP A 203 3.65 -3.39 21.98
CA ASP A 203 2.50 -2.81 22.67
C ASP A 203 1.37 -2.58 21.68
N TRP A 204 0.26 -3.30 21.89
CA TRP A 204 -0.91 -3.21 21.04
C TRP A 204 -1.86 -2.07 21.46
N PRO A 205 -2.61 -1.43 20.55
CA PRO A 205 -2.66 -1.69 19.10
C PRO A 205 -1.42 -1.19 18.37
N TYR A 206 -1.15 -1.75 17.18
CA TYR A 206 -0.12 -1.25 16.29
C TYR A 206 -0.47 0.16 15.81
N VAL A 207 0.49 1.08 15.89
CA VAL A 207 0.35 2.50 15.58
C VAL A 207 1.36 2.94 14.55
N GLU A 208 0.92 3.73 13.60
CA GLU A 208 1.76 4.43 12.63
C GLU A 208 1.36 5.89 12.46
N GLY A 209 2.23 6.67 11.83
CA GLY A 209 1.98 8.07 11.57
C GLY A 209 2.64 8.58 10.29
N LEU A 210 2.04 9.63 9.73
CA LEU A 210 2.57 10.41 8.61
C LEU A 210 2.52 11.89 8.96
N ARG A 211 3.45 12.69 8.38
CA ARG A 211 3.24 14.15 8.33
C ARG A 211 2.04 14.45 7.42
N MET A 212 1.44 15.62 7.59
CA MET A 212 0.29 16.03 6.78
C MET A 212 0.63 16.13 5.28
N ASP A 213 1.81 16.63 4.92
CA ASP A 213 2.27 16.71 3.54
C ASP A 213 2.50 15.33 2.91
N GLU A 214 2.99 14.35 3.68
CA GLU A 214 3.10 12.95 3.25
C GLU A 214 1.71 12.32 3.05
N ALA A 215 0.77 12.61 3.95
CA ALA A 215 -0.61 12.12 3.84
C ALA A 215 -1.35 12.72 2.64
N MET A 216 -1.07 13.98 2.31
CA MET A 216 -1.63 14.68 1.15
C MET A 216 -0.92 14.36 -0.17
N HIS A 217 0.21 13.66 -0.12
CA HIS A 217 0.98 13.36 -1.33
C HIS A 217 0.21 12.40 -2.25
N PRO A 218 0.19 12.63 -3.57
CA PRO A 218 -0.58 11.83 -4.52
C PRO A 218 -0.25 10.32 -4.51
N LEU A 219 0.94 9.93 -4.08
CA LEU A 219 1.33 8.52 -3.98
C LEU A 219 0.81 7.82 -2.72
N SER A 220 0.35 8.54 -1.70
CA SER A 220 -0.25 7.95 -0.49
C SER A 220 -1.63 7.39 -0.81
N LEU A 221 -1.81 6.08 -0.63
CA LEU A 221 -3.01 5.37 -1.01
C LEU A 221 -3.63 4.65 0.19
N LEU A 222 -4.94 4.72 0.32
CA LEU A 222 -5.73 3.80 1.13
C LEU A 222 -6.21 2.65 0.24
N ALA A 223 -5.65 1.46 0.46
CA ALA A 223 -5.95 0.28 -0.35
C ALA A 223 -7.04 -0.57 0.28
N VAL A 224 -8.00 -0.99 -0.54
CA VAL A 224 -9.10 -1.90 -0.22
C VAL A 224 -9.03 -3.18 -1.04
N GLY A 225 -8.08 -3.26 -1.98
CA GLY A 225 -7.89 -4.41 -2.85
C GLY A 225 -6.48 -4.53 -3.39
N MET A 226 -6.20 -5.65 -4.04
CA MET A 226 -4.98 -5.93 -4.79
C MET A 226 -5.26 -6.98 -5.87
N TYR A 227 -4.51 -6.92 -6.98
CA TYR A 227 -4.70 -7.83 -8.14
C TYR A 227 -6.16 -7.86 -8.63
N GLY A 228 -6.83 -6.71 -8.68
CA GLY A 228 -8.22 -6.57 -9.11
C GLY A 228 -9.25 -7.23 -8.19
N ARG A 229 -8.90 -7.56 -6.94
CA ARG A 229 -9.76 -8.24 -5.96
C ARG A 229 -9.77 -7.50 -4.64
N VAL A 230 -10.73 -7.83 -3.77
CA VAL A 230 -10.71 -7.36 -2.39
C VAL A 230 -9.41 -7.77 -1.70
N LEU A 231 -8.99 -6.95 -0.78
CA LEU A 231 -7.77 -7.17 -0.01
C LEU A 231 -7.90 -8.44 0.85
N PRO A 232 -6.99 -9.41 0.74
CA PRO A 232 -6.98 -10.56 1.65
C PRO A 232 -6.64 -10.15 3.08
N ASN A 233 -7.16 -10.86 4.08
CA ASN A 233 -6.95 -10.56 5.49
C ASN A 233 -5.46 -10.46 5.86
N GLN A 234 -4.63 -11.39 5.40
CA GLN A 234 -3.19 -11.39 5.65
C GLN A 234 -2.45 -10.21 5.02
N ASN A 235 -3.06 -9.53 4.06
CA ASN A 235 -2.52 -8.33 3.42
C ASN A 235 -3.07 -7.03 4.02
N GLY A 236 -3.88 -7.12 5.10
CA GLY A 236 -4.37 -5.97 5.84
C GLY A 236 -5.79 -5.53 5.54
N ALA A 237 -6.66 -6.48 5.14
CA ALA A 237 -8.08 -6.21 4.92
C ALA A 237 -8.76 -5.57 6.15
N PRO A 238 -9.87 -4.83 5.94
CA PRO A 238 -10.44 -4.43 4.65
C PRO A 238 -9.84 -3.12 4.13
N LEU A 239 -9.07 -2.40 4.95
CA LEU A 239 -8.47 -1.10 4.65
C LEU A 239 -7.05 -1.03 5.18
N ARG A 240 -6.10 -0.67 4.32
CA ARG A 240 -4.72 -0.44 4.70
C ARG A 240 -4.13 0.79 4.04
N LEU A 241 -3.07 1.32 4.66
CA LEU A 241 -2.22 2.34 4.05
C LEU A 241 -1.19 1.70 3.11
N VAL A 242 -0.87 2.40 2.02
CA VAL A 242 0.27 2.10 1.14
C VAL A 242 1.02 3.40 0.84
N VAL A 243 2.28 3.45 1.26
CA VAL A 243 3.20 4.58 1.04
C VAL A 243 4.45 4.03 0.37
N PRO A 244 4.55 4.06 -0.97
CA PRO A 244 5.51 3.24 -1.71
C PRO A 244 6.97 3.62 -1.53
N TRP A 245 7.28 4.86 -1.12
CA TRP A 245 8.65 5.33 -0.92
C TRP A 245 9.21 5.07 0.49
N LYS A 246 8.35 4.56 1.39
CA LYS A 246 8.71 4.24 2.77
C LYS A 246 8.83 2.72 2.97
N TYR A 247 9.55 2.31 3.99
CA TYR A 247 9.58 0.90 4.38
C TYR A 247 8.19 0.37 4.70
N GLY A 248 7.95 -0.91 4.36
CA GLY A 248 6.62 -1.53 4.40
C GLY A 248 5.90 -1.51 5.74
N PHE A 249 6.62 -1.39 6.87
CA PHE A 249 5.99 -1.29 8.19
C PHE A 249 5.21 0.02 8.37
N LYS A 250 5.56 1.06 7.65
CA LYS A 250 4.84 2.33 7.61
C LYS A 250 3.43 2.20 7.02
N SER A 251 3.24 1.21 6.16
CA SER A 251 1.97 0.91 5.48
C SER A 251 1.08 0.05 6.39
N ILE A 252 0.55 0.66 7.43
CA ILE A 252 -0.29 0.05 8.48
C ILE A 252 -1.52 -0.66 7.90
N LYS A 253 -1.92 -1.77 8.54
CA LYS A 253 -2.95 -2.72 8.07
C LYS A 253 -4.19 -2.68 8.94
N SER A 254 -5.34 -3.11 8.37
CA SER A 254 -6.61 -3.29 9.08
C SER A 254 -6.95 -2.09 9.97
N ILE A 255 -6.97 -0.90 9.34
CA ILE A 255 -7.11 0.39 10.02
C ILE A 255 -8.51 0.51 10.62
N VAL A 256 -8.58 0.86 11.92
CA VAL A 256 -9.83 1.14 12.66
C VAL A 256 -9.92 2.58 13.17
N ARG A 257 -8.81 3.32 13.19
CA ARG A 257 -8.79 4.72 13.63
C ARG A 257 -7.77 5.54 12.85
N ILE A 258 -8.17 6.75 12.53
CA ILE A 258 -7.35 7.79 11.89
C ILE A 258 -7.53 9.07 12.68
N SER A 259 -6.47 9.53 13.36
CA SER A 259 -6.49 10.72 14.22
C SER A 259 -5.60 11.81 13.63
N PHE A 260 -6.14 13.02 13.56
CA PHE A 260 -5.40 14.21 13.13
C PHE A 260 -4.83 14.91 14.35
N VAL A 261 -3.52 15.01 14.46
CA VAL A 261 -2.84 15.43 15.68
C VAL A 261 -1.85 16.57 15.43
N ARG A 262 -1.59 17.35 16.48
CA ARG A 262 -0.67 18.52 16.44
C ARG A 262 0.79 18.07 16.49
N GLU A 263 1.05 17.07 17.31
CA GLU A 263 2.40 16.60 17.60
C GLU A 263 2.69 15.29 16.86
N GLN A 264 3.96 15.04 16.58
CA GLN A 264 4.39 13.80 15.98
C GLN A 264 4.02 12.61 16.88
N PRO A 265 3.17 11.67 16.37
CA PRO A 265 2.80 10.51 17.15
C PRO A 265 3.99 9.55 17.29
N ARG A 266 4.10 8.91 18.45
CA ARG A 266 5.00 7.78 18.60
C ARG A 266 4.46 6.59 17.82
N THR A 267 5.30 5.99 16.98
CA THR A 267 4.95 4.78 16.24
C THR A 267 5.38 3.53 16.99
N THR A 268 4.79 2.39 16.68
CA THR A 268 5.06 1.14 17.39
C THR A 268 6.54 0.75 17.33
N TRP A 269 7.14 0.70 16.14
CA TRP A 269 8.53 0.31 15.99
C TRP A 269 9.50 1.33 16.59
N GLN A 270 9.23 2.63 16.45
CA GLN A 270 10.02 3.69 17.07
C GLN A 270 9.98 3.61 18.61
N SER A 271 8.83 3.22 19.19
CA SER A 271 8.72 3.06 20.64
C SER A 271 9.47 1.83 21.15
N MET A 272 9.50 0.77 20.34
CA MET A 272 10.11 -0.51 20.70
C MET A 272 11.63 -0.51 20.55
N ALA A 273 12.15 0.09 19.48
CA ALA A 273 13.59 0.13 19.19
C ALA A 273 13.94 1.45 18.47
N PRO A 274 14.01 2.57 19.21
CA PRO A 274 14.21 3.91 18.64
C PRO A 274 15.57 4.08 17.94
N GLU A 275 16.56 3.27 18.28
CA GLU A 275 17.87 3.22 17.63
C GLU A 275 17.87 2.43 16.32
N GLU A 276 16.80 1.68 16.01
CA GLU A 276 16.69 0.88 14.80
C GLU A 276 15.63 1.44 13.82
N TYR A 277 14.61 2.14 14.34
CA TYR A 277 13.43 2.57 13.56
C TYR A 277 13.10 4.04 13.81
N GLY A 278 13.24 4.84 12.77
CA GLY A 278 12.83 6.24 12.79
C GLY A 278 11.35 6.44 12.44
N PHE A 279 10.88 7.67 12.65
CA PHE A 279 9.50 8.05 12.35
C PHE A 279 9.22 8.06 10.85
N TYR A 280 10.13 8.60 10.06
CA TYR A 280 9.90 8.79 8.61
C TYR A 280 9.95 7.48 7.86
N ALA A 281 10.84 6.58 8.22
CA ALA A 281 10.99 5.25 7.63
C ALA A 281 11.11 5.28 6.10
N ASN A 282 11.76 6.31 5.56
CA ASN A 282 12.02 6.43 4.14
C ASN A 282 13.04 5.37 3.69
N VAL A 283 12.80 4.73 2.55
CA VAL A 283 13.77 3.77 2.00
C VAL A 283 15.05 4.50 1.62
N ASN A 284 16.13 4.21 2.34
CA ASN A 284 17.43 4.82 2.13
C ASN A 284 18.55 3.75 2.11
N PRO A 285 19.17 3.49 0.94
CA PRO A 285 20.25 2.51 0.83
C PRO A 285 21.53 2.90 1.57
N GLN A 286 21.68 4.19 1.93
CA GLN A 286 22.88 4.72 2.62
C GLN A 286 22.78 4.62 4.14
N VAL A 287 21.60 4.39 4.69
CA VAL A 287 21.35 4.20 6.12
C VAL A 287 21.03 2.74 6.38
N SER A 288 22.02 2.01 6.87
CA SER A 288 21.86 0.59 7.19
C SER A 288 21.12 0.40 8.50
N HIS A 289 20.32 -0.67 8.56
CA HIS A 289 19.82 -1.16 9.84
C HIS A 289 21.01 -1.66 10.70
N PRO A 290 21.00 -1.52 12.04
CA PRO A 290 22.12 -1.97 12.87
C PRO A 290 22.52 -3.44 12.68
N ARG A 291 21.57 -4.29 12.24
CA ARG A 291 21.79 -5.73 12.08
C ARG A 291 22.03 -6.20 10.63
N TRP A 292 21.72 -5.38 9.61
CA TRP A 292 21.93 -5.70 8.20
C TRP A 292 22.03 -4.46 7.32
N SER A 293 22.60 -4.64 6.13
CA SER A 293 22.72 -3.58 5.13
C SER A 293 21.40 -3.32 4.40
N GLN A 294 21.11 -2.06 4.12
CA GLN A 294 19.99 -1.65 3.28
C GLN A 294 20.39 -1.35 1.83
N ALA A 295 21.67 -1.49 1.48
CA ALA A 295 22.16 -1.16 0.14
C ALA A 295 21.60 -2.07 -0.96
N ARG A 296 21.20 -3.29 -0.61
CA ARG A 296 20.65 -4.26 -1.57
C ARG A 296 19.37 -4.89 -1.05
N GLU A 297 18.55 -5.36 -1.99
CA GLU A 297 17.27 -5.99 -1.69
C GLU A 297 17.09 -7.29 -2.49
N ARG A 298 16.35 -8.21 -1.91
CA ARG A 298 15.91 -9.44 -2.59
C ARG A 298 14.49 -9.26 -3.10
N ARG A 299 14.31 -9.14 -4.41
CA ARG A 299 12.99 -9.09 -5.04
C ARG A 299 12.35 -10.46 -5.05
N LEU A 300 11.12 -10.54 -4.57
CA LEU A 300 10.32 -11.77 -4.63
C LEU A 300 9.59 -11.90 -5.98
N PRO A 301 9.49 -13.16 -6.53
CA PRO A 301 10.09 -14.38 -6.02
C PRO A 301 11.59 -14.44 -6.24
N GLY A 302 12.26 -15.17 -5.35
CA GLY A 302 13.66 -15.53 -5.48
C GLY A 302 13.88 -16.90 -4.84
N SER A 303 14.88 -17.65 -5.34
CA SER A 303 15.26 -18.95 -4.81
C SER A 303 16.72 -18.94 -4.31
N LEU A 304 17.13 -20.01 -3.64
CA LEU A 304 18.54 -20.19 -3.23
C LEU A 304 19.51 -20.16 -4.42
N PHE A 305 19.06 -20.66 -5.60
CA PHE A 305 19.89 -20.71 -6.82
C PHE A 305 19.72 -19.48 -7.71
N SER A 306 18.66 -18.68 -7.50
CA SER A 306 18.38 -17.42 -8.21
C SER A 306 17.78 -16.42 -7.23
N PRO A 307 18.60 -15.77 -6.39
CA PRO A 307 18.13 -14.96 -5.28
C PRO A 307 17.48 -13.63 -5.70
N ASN A 308 17.52 -13.25 -6.99
CA ASN A 308 16.94 -12.03 -7.54
C ASN A 308 17.30 -10.77 -6.71
N VAL A 309 18.59 -10.61 -6.44
CA VAL A 309 19.13 -9.50 -5.66
C VAL A 309 19.42 -8.31 -6.57
N ARG A 310 19.05 -7.13 -6.12
CA ARG A 310 19.27 -5.85 -6.81
C ARG A 310 19.70 -4.76 -5.83
N ASP A 311 20.18 -3.64 -6.34
CA ASP A 311 20.50 -2.49 -5.52
C ASP A 311 19.20 -1.81 -5.06
N THR A 312 19.17 -1.35 -3.81
CA THR A 312 18.05 -0.59 -3.26
C THR A 312 18.10 0.84 -3.80
N LEU A 313 16.98 1.34 -4.28
CA LEU A 313 16.85 2.71 -4.76
C LEU A 313 16.42 3.64 -3.62
N LEU A 314 16.98 4.85 -3.58
CA LEU A 314 16.55 5.88 -2.65
C LEU A 314 15.04 6.15 -2.82
N PHE A 315 14.32 6.29 -1.69
CA PHE A 315 12.86 6.38 -1.68
C PHE A 315 12.17 5.25 -2.48
N ASN A 316 12.79 4.06 -2.50
CA ASN A 316 12.30 2.91 -3.26
C ASN A 316 12.11 3.20 -4.77
N GLY A 317 12.88 4.15 -5.31
CA GLY A 317 12.82 4.60 -6.70
C GLY A 317 11.72 5.62 -7.01
N TYR A 318 11.22 6.32 -5.99
CA TYR A 318 10.24 7.42 -6.13
C TYR A 318 10.86 8.79 -5.82
N ALA A 319 12.20 8.92 -5.89
CA ALA A 319 12.90 10.16 -5.55
C ALA A 319 12.40 11.37 -6.34
N ASP A 320 12.16 11.22 -7.63
CA ASP A 320 11.67 12.32 -8.50
C ASP A 320 10.31 12.89 -8.07
N GLN A 321 9.52 12.11 -7.32
CA GLN A 321 8.19 12.52 -6.87
C GLN A 321 8.16 13.03 -5.43
N VAL A 322 9.11 12.57 -4.57
CA VAL A 322 9.00 12.78 -3.12
C VAL A 322 10.20 13.45 -2.48
N ALA A 323 11.35 13.57 -3.16
CA ALA A 323 12.56 14.10 -2.55
C ALA A 323 12.38 15.53 -2.01
N ASP A 324 11.58 16.35 -2.68
CA ASP A 324 11.30 17.72 -2.26
C ASP A 324 10.62 17.82 -0.89
N LEU A 325 9.85 16.81 -0.47
CA LEU A 325 9.24 16.74 0.87
C LEU A 325 10.30 16.73 1.99
N TYR A 326 11.51 16.33 1.67
CA TYR A 326 12.61 16.08 2.62
C TYR A 326 13.83 16.94 2.36
N ALA A 327 13.75 17.94 1.45
CA ALA A 327 14.89 18.75 1.01
C ALA A 327 15.61 19.50 2.15
N SER A 328 14.91 19.82 3.24
CA SER A 328 15.45 20.50 4.42
C SER A 328 15.90 19.55 5.55
N MET A 329 15.85 18.22 5.33
CA MET A 329 16.09 17.21 6.35
C MET A 329 17.41 16.47 6.13
N ASP A 330 18.04 16.05 7.21
CA ASP A 330 19.20 15.17 7.19
C ASP A 330 18.70 13.70 7.20
N LEU A 331 18.59 13.09 6.03
CA LEU A 331 18.09 11.72 5.88
C LEU A 331 18.98 10.65 6.51
N THR A 332 20.12 11.01 7.08
CA THR A 332 20.95 10.08 7.87
C THR A 332 20.53 10.04 9.34
N LYS A 333 19.72 11.02 9.77
CA LYS A 333 19.19 11.15 11.14
C LYS A 333 17.67 11.05 11.16
N ASP A 334 17.04 11.66 10.14
CA ASP A 334 15.58 11.71 9.98
C ASP A 334 15.11 10.49 9.13
N TYR A 335 15.25 9.29 9.67
CA TYR A 335 14.89 8.04 8.99
C TYR A 335 13.71 7.29 9.66
#